data_050b10303b4c4a3e07a963d2533fc08f
#
_entry.id   050b10303b4c4a3e07a963d2533fc08f
#
_cell.length_a   1.000
_cell.length_b   1.000
_cell.length_c   1.000
_cell.angle_alpha   90.00
_cell.angle_beta   90.00
_cell.angle_gamma   90.00
#
_symmetry.space_group_name_H-M   'P 1'
#
loop_
_entity.id
_entity.type
_entity.pdbx_description
1 polymer ?
#
loop_
_entity_poly.entity_id
_entity_poly.type
_entity_poly.pdbx_seq_one_letter_code
_entity_poly.pdbx_strand_id
1 'polypeptide(L)'
;KNKLRVVPLFETLDDLKNAKSIMKSLFSLSWYRKSINYKQEIMIGYSDSSKDAGKLSASWHQYKLQDEILELAKKYKIDITFFHGRGGSAGRGGGPIQATLKSQPPNSVNGKIRITDQGEVIQQKYGYKPLAKYDLCSYIGAVVEATLNPPPKPDVKWKKLIEAMTEISMKSYRGNINEKSDFIRYFRTVTPHKALGKLSIGSRPSKRKNIDNIKSLRAIPWVFAWTQIRLFLPAWLGTTEALNYASSKTFKKTLIDMEKKWPFFN
;
A
#
# COMPACT_ATOMS: atom_id res chain seq x y z
N LYS A 1 22.99 14.94 -21.28
CA LYS A 1 21.53 15.17 -21.14
C LYS A 1 20.99 14.21 -20.10
N ASN A 2 20.38 14.72 -19.04
CA ASN A 2 19.70 13.90 -18.04
C ASN A 2 18.46 13.26 -18.68
N LYS A 3 18.43 11.93 -18.76
CA LYS A 3 17.26 11.21 -19.27
C LYS A 3 16.14 11.26 -18.23
N LEU A 4 14.92 11.50 -18.67
CA LEU A 4 13.73 11.40 -17.84
C LEU A 4 13.58 9.95 -17.33
N ARG A 5 13.39 9.78 -16.02
CA ARG A 5 13.17 8.45 -15.43
C ARG A 5 11.69 8.07 -15.54
N VAL A 6 11.44 6.85 -15.99
CA VAL A 6 10.10 6.27 -16.02
C VAL A 6 9.94 5.37 -14.78
N VAL A 7 8.88 5.63 -14.01
CA VAL A 7 8.58 4.91 -12.77
C VAL A 7 7.27 4.15 -12.98
N PRO A 8 7.28 2.82 -13.09
CA PRO A 8 6.07 2.03 -13.18
C PRO A 8 5.29 2.14 -11.87
N LEU A 9 3.96 2.26 -11.98
CA LEU A 9 3.02 2.34 -10.87
C LEU A 9 2.16 1.07 -10.87
N PHE A 10 2.10 0.40 -9.71
CA PHE A 10 1.21 -0.72 -9.44
C PHE A 10 0.21 -0.31 -8.36
N GLU A 11 -1.06 -0.12 -8.73
CA GLU A 11 -2.06 0.46 -7.83
C GLU A 11 -3.33 -0.39 -7.61
N THR A 12 -3.70 -1.26 -8.56
CA THR A 12 -4.81 -2.20 -8.38
C THR A 12 -4.29 -3.55 -7.86
N LEU A 13 -5.19 -4.41 -7.38
CA LEU A 13 -4.80 -5.77 -6.98
C LEU A 13 -4.20 -6.56 -8.13
N ASP A 14 -4.75 -6.42 -9.33
CA ASP A 14 -4.25 -7.11 -10.52
C ASP A 14 -2.87 -6.59 -10.92
N ASP A 15 -2.62 -5.28 -10.81
CA ASP A 15 -1.29 -4.72 -11.01
C ASP A 15 -0.29 -5.30 -10.01
N LEU A 16 -0.65 -5.34 -8.72
CA LEU A 16 0.22 -5.88 -7.67
C LEU A 16 0.56 -7.35 -7.91
N LYS A 17 -0.43 -8.17 -8.32
CA LYS A 17 -0.24 -9.58 -8.63
C LYS A 17 0.65 -9.80 -9.87
N ASN A 18 0.54 -8.92 -10.87
CA ASN A 18 1.28 -9.04 -12.13
C ASN A 18 2.64 -8.32 -12.15
N ALA A 19 2.94 -7.51 -11.13
CA ALA A 19 4.14 -6.68 -11.08
C ALA A 19 5.44 -7.46 -11.33
N LYS A 20 5.59 -8.63 -10.70
CA LYS A 20 6.76 -9.49 -10.89
C LYS A 20 6.96 -9.91 -12.35
N SER A 21 5.90 -10.34 -13.04
CA SER A 21 5.97 -10.78 -14.43
C SER A 21 6.31 -9.62 -15.36
N ILE A 22 5.70 -8.45 -15.15
CA ILE A 22 5.95 -7.23 -15.90
C ILE A 22 7.41 -6.78 -15.74
N MET A 23 7.87 -6.69 -14.48
CA MET A 23 9.25 -6.26 -14.22
C MET A 23 10.28 -7.29 -14.68
N LYS A 24 9.95 -8.58 -14.63
CA LYS A 24 10.80 -9.64 -15.20
C LYS A 24 10.98 -9.46 -16.69
N SER A 25 9.93 -9.16 -17.44
CA SER A 25 9.99 -8.90 -18.87
C SER A 25 10.88 -7.70 -19.19
N LEU A 26 10.73 -6.58 -18.46
CA LEU A 26 11.59 -5.41 -18.63
C LEU A 26 13.04 -5.70 -18.24
N PHE A 27 13.28 -6.34 -17.11
CA PHE A 27 14.64 -6.62 -16.63
C PHE A 27 15.36 -7.69 -17.46
N SER A 28 14.67 -8.51 -18.22
CA SER A 28 15.29 -9.44 -19.16
C SER A 28 15.99 -8.74 -20.31
N LEU A 29 15.52 -7.53 -20.69
CA LEU A 29 16.06 -6.76 -21.81
C LEU A 29 17.39 -6.07 -21.43
N SER A 30 18.48 -6.44 -22.07
CA SER A 30 19.81 -5.88 -21.74
C SER A 30 19.90 -4.38 -22.02
N TRP A 31 19.29 -3.89 -23.11
CA TRP A 31 19.24 -2.47 -23.43
C TRP A 31 18.48 -1.68 -22.37
N TYR A 32 17.39 -2.24 -21.82
CA TYR A 32 16.62 -1.59 -20.75
C TYR A 32 17.46 -1.40 -19.50
N ARG A 33 18.12 -2.47 -19.01
CA ARG A 33 19.00 -2.40 -17.83
C ARG A 33 20.11 -1.35 -18.00
N LYS A 34 20.73 -1.29 -19.17
CA LYS A 34 21.74 -0.27 -19.50
C LYS A 34 21.15 1.14 -19.52
N SER A 35 19.95 1.32 -20.10
CA SER A 35 19.30 2.64 -20.19
C SER A 35 18.94 3.25 -18.86
N ILE A 36 18.61 2.41 -17.85
CA ILE A 36 18.31 2.83 -16.46
C ILE A 36 19.54 2.85 -15.56
N ASN A 37 20.74 2.60 -16.08
CA ASN A 37 21.98 2.47 -15.30
C ASN A 37 21.85 1.48 -14.15
N TYR A 38 21.13 0.36 -14.32
CA TYR A 38 20.85 -0.65 -13.31
C TYR A 38 20.19 -0.10 -12.05
N LYS A 39 19.43 1.01 -12.15
CA LYS A 39 18.68 1.63 -11.04
C LYS A 39 17.23 1.84 -11.47
N GLN A 40 16.29 1.27 -10.71
CA GLN A 40 14.87 1.38 -11.00
C GLN A 40 14.09 1.85 -9.79
N GLU A 41 13.24 2.84 -9.99
CA GLU A 41 12.20 3.21 -9.03
C GLU A 41 10.89 2.51 -9.42
N ILE A 42 10.15 2.02 -8.41
CA ILE A 42 8.85 1.37 -8.60
C ILE A 42 7.87 1.98 -7.61
N MET A 43 6.79 2.54 -8.12
CA MET A 43 5.76 3.17 -7.29
C MET A 43 4.67 2.15 -6.90
N ILE A 44 4.30 2.17 -5.63
CA ILE A 44 3.26 1.32 -5.05
C ILE A 44 2.08 2.20 -4.66
N GLY A 45 0.88 1.90 -5.18
CA GLY A 45 -0.36 2.58 -4.85
C GLY A 45 -1.05 1.94 -3.64
N TYR A 46 -1.26 2.73 -2.59
CA TYR A 46 -1.84 2.25 -1.33
C TYR A 46 -3.36 2.40 -1.28
N SER A 47 -3.86 3.55 -1.70
CA SER A 47 -5.29 3.87 -1.58
C SER A 47 -6.15 3.14 -2.59
N ASP A 48 -5.69 3.08 -3.83
CA ASP A 48 -6.42 2.41 -4.91
C ASP A 48 -6.47 0.91 -4.70
N SER A 49 -5.37 0.27 -4.26
CA SER A 49 -5.36 -1.16 -3.93
C SER A 49 -6.27 -1.50 -2.74
N SER A 50 -6.28 -0.67 -1.68
CA SER A 50 -7.16 -0.88 -0.53
C SER A 50 -8.63 -0.72 -0.90
N LYS A 51 -8.97 0.22 -1.78
CA LYS A 51 -10.31 0.39 -2.31
C LYS A 51 -10.74 -0.81 -3.19
N ASP A 52 -9.81 -1.38 -3.94
CA ASP A 52 -10.09 -2.49 -4.87
C ASP A 52 -10.24 -3.85 -4.15
N ALA A 53 -9.40 -4.12 -3.14
CA ALA A 53 -9.25 -5.45 -2.56
C ALA A 53 -9.51 -5.54 -1.04
N GLY A 54 -9.82 -4.43 -0.40
CA GLY A 54 -9.85 -4.34 1.07
C GLY A 54 -8.45 -4.17 1.67
N LYS A 55 -8.40 -3.68 2.90
CA LYS A 55 -7.15 -3.26 3.55
C LYS A 55 -6.17 -4.41 3.74
N LEU A 56 -6.63 -5.55 4.27
CA LEU A 56 -5.78 -6.70 4.57
C LEU A 56 -5.13 -7.26 3.30
N SER A 57 -5.94 -7.50 2.27
CA SER A 57 -5.47 -8.03 0.99
C SER A 57 -4.50 -7.06 0.30
N ALA A 58 -4.83 -5.77 0.25
CA ALA A 58 -3.95 -4.77 -0.32
C ALA A 58 -2.60 -4.72 0.37
N SER A 59 -2.57 -4.69 1.72
CA SER A 59 -1.33 -4.63 2.49
C SER A 59 -0.42 -5.83 2.22
N TRP A 60 -1.00 -7.04 2.21
CA TRP A 60 -0.24 -8.23 1.88
C TRP A 60 0.34 -8.22 0.46
N HIS A 61 -0.46 -7.87 -0.54
CA HIS A 61 0.03 -7.84 -1.92
C HIS A 61 1.06 -6.75 -2.17
N GLN A 62 0.97 -5.61 -1.47
CA GLN A 62 2.02 -4.58 -1.47
C GLN A 62 3.33 -5.10 -0.86
N TYR A 63 3.26 -5.84 0.24
CA TYR A 63 4.42 -6.50 0.85
C TYR A 63 5.02 -7.55 -0.09
N LYS A 64 4.18 -8.47 -0.59
CA LYS A 64 4.57 -9.55 -1.49
C LYS A 64 5.24 -9.05 -2.76
N LEU A 65 4.67 -8.01 -3.39
CA LEU A 65 5.27 -7.35 -4.54
C LEU A 65 6.71 -6.91 -4.24
N GLN A 66 6.92 -6.22 -3.13
CA GLN A 66 8.26 -5.74 -2.76
C GLN A 66 9.24 -6.90 -2.58
N ASP A 67 8.85 -7.93 -1.82
CA ASP A 67 9.67 -9.11 -1.57
C ASP A 67 10.07 -9.80 -2.89
N GLU A 68 9.11 -10.02 -3.79
CA GLU A 68 9.32 -10.65 -5.08
C GLU A 68 10.17 -9.81 -6.07
N ILE A 69 9.98 -8.49 -6.05
CA ILE A 69 10.79 -7.59 -6.89
C ILE A 69 12.23 -7.52 -6.41
N LEU A 70 12.48 -7.55 -5.11
CA LEU A 70 13.85 -7.58 -4.57
C LEU A 70 14.60 -8.84 -4.97
N GLU A 71 13.95 -10.00 -4.92
CA GLU A 71 14.55 -11.25 -5.42
C GLU A 71 14.87 -11.17 -6.93
N LEU A 72 13.94 -10.63 -7.70
CA LEU A 72 14.12 -10.43 -9.14
C LEU A 72 15.27 -9.46 -9.42
N ALA A 73 15.32 -8.33 -8.72
CA ALA A 73 16.33 -7.29 -8.88
C ALA A 73 17.73 -7.81 -8.55
N LYS A 74 17.85 -8.63 -7.51
CA LYS A 74 19.10 -9.31 -7.15
C LYS A 74 19.62 -10.19 -8.30
N LYS A 75 18.74 -10.95 -8.96
CA LYS A 75 19.07 -11.77 -10.13
C LYS A 75 19.64 -10.95 -11.28
N TYR A 76 19.08 -9.76 -11.55
CA TYR A 76 19.48 -8.89 -12.65
C TYR A 76 20.47 -7.80 -12.26
N LYS A 77 20.95 -7.79 -11.00
CA LYS A 77 21.89 -6.80 -10.43
C LYS A 77 21.37 -5.37 -10.56
N ILE A 78 20.07 -5.16 -10.31
CA ILE A 78 19.40 -3.87 -10.37
C ILE A 78 19.19 -3.33 -8.95
N ASP A 79 19.57 -2.08 -8.72
CA ASP A 79 19.29 -1.36 -7.48
C ASP A 79 17.87 -0.80 -7.52
N ILE A 80 17.01 -1.24 -6.59
CA ILE A 80 15.60 -0.85 -6.51
C ILE A 80 15.42 0.23 -5.46
N THR A 81 14.57 1.21 -5.78
CA THR A 81 13.99 2.13 -4.81
C THR A 81 12.47 2.02 -4.89
N PHE A 82 11.84 1.61 -3.80
CA PHE A 82 10.39 1.66 -3.73
C PHE A 82 9.91 3.09 -3.46
N PHE A 83 8.94 3.52 -4.24
CA PHE A 83 8.28 4.79 -4.12
C PHE A 83 6.88 4.57 -3.53
N HIS A 84 6.73 4.87 -2.24
CA HIS A 84 5.50 4.62 -1.51
C HIS A 84 4.50 5.76 -1.73
N GLY A 85 3.48 5.51 -2.55
CA GLY A 85 2.37 6.41 -2.81
C GLY A 85 1.36 6.44 -1.67
N ARG A 86 1.83 6.66 -0.43
CA ARG A 86 0.98 6.58 0.76
C ARG A 86 -0.04 7.69 0.87
N GLY A 87 0.22 8.85 0.26
CA GLY A 87 -0.63 10.02 0.39
C GLY A 87 -0.89 10.37 1.86
N GLY A 88 -0.33 11.43 2.33
CA GLY A 88 -0.17 11.69 3.75
C GLY A 88 -1.24 12.52 4.42
N SER A 89 -2.52 12.36 4.16
CA SER A 89 -3.49 12.98 5.05
C SER A 89 -3.59 12.18 6.35
N ALA A 90 -3.82 12.88 7.48
CA ALA A 90 -3.90 12.35 8.86
C ALA A 90 -4.94 11.26 9.03
N GLY A 91 -5.49 10.57 8.31
CA GLY A 91 -6.41 9.42 8.42
C GLY A 91 -5.99 8.21 7.60
N ARG A 92 -4.83 8.27 6.93
CA ARG A 92 -4.41 7.21 6.00
C ARG A 92 -3.38 6.23 6.56
N GLY A 93 -3.39 6.02 7.86
CA GLY A 93 -2.61 4.97 8.50
C GLY A 93 -1.11 5.26 8.51
N GLY A 94 -0.74 6.50 8.80
CA GLY A 94 0.62 6.85 9.18
C GLY A 94 0.86 6.52 10.64
N GLY A 95 1.18 5.28 10.97
CA GLY A 95 1.85 4.98 12.23
C GLY A 95 3.24 5.63 12.28
N PRO A 96 3.95 5.57 13.42
CA PRO A 96 5.31 6.06 13.52
C PRO A 96 6.15 5.52 12.36
N ILE A 97 7.00 6.36 11.79
CA ILE A 97 7.78 5.98 10.60
C ILE A 97 8.67 4.76 10.87
N GLN A 98 9.17 4.61 12.09
CA GLN A 98 9.98 3.45 12.50
C GLN A 98 9.19 2.14 12.36
N ALA A 99 7.97 2.09 12.91
CA ALA A 99 7.11 0.91 12.80
C ALA A 99 6.73 0.65 11.33
N THR A 100 6.46 1.71 10.59
CA THR A 100 6.16 1.65 9.15
C THR A 100 7.29 1.01 8.35
N LEU A 101 8.55 1.39 8.60
CA LEU A 101 9.68 0.82 7.86
C LEU A 101 10.03 -0.59 8.34
N LYS A 102 9.87 -0.89 9.63
CA LYS A 102 10.01 -2.25 10.16
C LYS A 102 8.96 -3.23 9.63
N SER A 103 7.79 -2.74 9.22
CA SER A 103 6.75 -3.57 8.61
C SER A 103 6.96 -3.88 7.13
N GLN A 104 8.00 -3.32 6.50
CA GLN A 104 8.32 -3.62 5.10
C GLN A 104 9.15 -4.92 4.98
N PRO A 105 9.24 -5.52 3.78
CA PRO A 105 10.12 -6.67 3.56
C PRO A 105 11.58 -6.34 3.88
N PRO A 106 12.37 -7.33 4.36
CA PRO A 106 13.79 -7.12 4.60
C PRO A 106 14.50 -6.65 3.33
N ASN A 107 15.40 -5.67 3.49
CA ASN A 107 16.16 -5.03 2.40
C ASN A 107 15.32 -4.20 1.42
N SER A 108 14.04 -3.94 1.68
CA SER A 108 13.24 -3.01 0.87
C SER A 108 13.63 -1.55 1.12
N VAL A 109 14.18 -1.27 2.30
CA VAL A 109 14.83 -0.02 2.66
C VAL A 109 16.34 -0.28 2.75
N ASN A 110 17.11 0.31 1.84
CA ASN A 110 18.56 0.16 1.78
C ASN A 110 19.21 1.54 1.59
N GLY A 111 19.42 2.25 2.69
CA GLY A 111 19.96 3.60 2.73
C GLY A 111 19.07 4.68 2.11
N LYS A 112 17.89 4.32 1.59
CA LYS A 112 16.99 5.25 0.90
C LYS A 112 15.53 4.77 0.95
N ILE A 113 14.63 5.74 0.97
CA ILE A 113 13.19 5.54 0.80
C ILE A 113 12.61 6.74 0.04
N ARG A 114 11.57 6.51 -0.75
CA ARG A 114 10.80 7.57 -1.39
C ARG A 114 9.34 7.47 -0.99
N ILE A 115 8.79 8.54 -0.44
CA ILE A 115 7.41 8.61 0.04
C ILE A 115 6.76 9.86 -0.53
N THR A 116 5.50 9.77 -0.97
CA THR A 116 4.69 10.94 -1.31
C THR A 116 4.05 11.53 -0.06
N ASP A 117 4.24 12.82 0.13
CA ASP A 117 3.36 13.61 0.99
C ASP A 117 2.33 14.34 0.12
N GLN A 118 1.09 14.42 0.59
CA GLN A 118 0.05 15.22 -0.07
C GLN A 118 0.28 16.71 0.21
N GLY A 119 -0.07 17.56 -0.77
CA GLY A 119 0.17 19.00 -0.68
C GLY A 119 -0.40 19.63 0.59
N GLU A 120 -1.58 19.18 1.03
CA GLU A 120 -2.23 19.68 2.24
C GLU A 120 -1.50 19.41 3.55
N VAL A 121 -0.63 18.39 3.60
CA VAL A 121 0.14 18.09 4.83
C VAL A 121 1.55 18.65 4.81
N ILE A 122 2.06 19.12 3.69
CA ILE A 122 3.41 19.67 3.57
C ILE A 122 3.59 20.84 4.53
N GLN A 123 2.65 21.78 4.56
CA GLN A 123 2.72 22.93 5.46
C GLN A 123 2.63 22.52 6.93
N GLN A 124 1.80 21.53 7.26
CA GLN A 124 1.67 21.01 8.63
C GLN A 124 2.95 20.35 9.11
N LYS A 125 3.61 19.57 8.27
CA LYS A 125 4.84 18.85 8.63
C LYS A 125 6.08 19.74 8.58
N TYR A 126 6.19 20.61 7.59
CA TYR A 126 7.43 21.32 7.26
C TYR A 126 7.35 22.83 7.38
N GLY A 127 6.17 23.40 7.62
CA GLY A 127 5.97 24.85 7.75
C GLY A 127 6.53 25.44 9.06
N TYR A 128 6.73 24.62 10.08
CA TYR A 128 7.33 25.02 11.36
C TYR A 128 8.67 24.31 11.57
N LYS A 129 9.76 25.06 11.65
CA LYS A 129 11.13 24.53 11.65
C LYS A 129 11.40 23.44 12.71
N PRO A 130 11.00 23.56 13.99
CA PRO A 130 11.20 22.49 14.97
C PRO A 130 10.49 21.19 14.60
N LEU A 131 9.27 21.26 14.09
CA LEU A 131 8.49 20.10 13.67
C LEU A 131 9.11 19.44 12.42
N ALA A 132 9.50 20.26 11.44
CA ALA A 132 10.22 19.79 10.26
C ALA A 132 11.51 19.04 10.62
N LYS A 133 12.29 19.60 11.56
CA LYS A 133 13.50 18.94 12.07
C LYS A 133 13.18 17.59 12.72
N TYR A 134 12.17 17.55 13.57
CA TYR A 134 11.73 16.31 14.23
C TYR A 134 11.33 15.24 13.21
N ASP A 135 10.48 15.58 12.23
CA ASP A 135 10.04 14.68 11.19
C ASP A 135 11.21 14.15 10.35
N LEU A 136 12.07 15.05 9.86
CA LEU A 136 13.23 14.66 9.04
C LEU A 136 14.21 13.78 9.83
N CYS A 137 14.52 14.11 11.09
CA CYS A 137 15.36 13.26 11.93
C CYS A 137 14.73 11.88 12.17
N SER A 138 13.41 11.83 12.37
CA SER A 138 12.67 10.58 12.53
C SER A 138 12.74 9.70 11.26
N TYR A 139 12.61 10.30 10.08
CA TYR A 139 12.79 9.59 8.81
C TYR A 139 14.21 9.07 8.63
N ILE A 140 15.21 9.90 8.88
CA ILE A 140 16.63 9.51 8.76
C ILE A 140 16.93 8.36 9.72
N GLY A 141 16.56 8.50 11.00
CA GLY A 141 16.77 7.46 12.00
C GLY A 141 16.09 6.13 11.63
N ALA A 142 14.85 6.19 11.14
CA ALA A 142 14.13 5.02 10.71
C ALA A 142 14.77 4.32 9.49
N VAL A 143 15.29 5.09 8.53
CA VAL A 143 16.00 4.54 7.36
C VAL A 143 17.32 3.90 7.77
N VAL A 144 18.09 4.56 8.65
CA VAL A 144 19.34 4.00 9.19
C VAL A 144 19.06 2.69 9.92
N GLU A 145 18.08 2.69 10.84
CA GLU A 145 17.68 1.51 11.59
C GLU A 145 17.26 0.36 10.68
N ALA A 146 16.34 0.60 9.70
CA ALA A 146 15.87 -0.43 8.79
C ALA A 146 16.97 -0.95 7.84
N THR A 147 18.02 -0.15 7.59
CA THR A 147 19.14 -0.55 6.76
C THR A 147 20.14 -1.42 7.53
N LEU A 148 20.47 -1.02 8.76
CA LEU A 148 21.44 -1.74 9.59
C LEU A 148 20.84 -2.97 10.26
N ASN A 149 19.57 -2.88 10.65
CA ASN A 149 18.81 -3.93 11.33
C ASN A 149 17.55 -4.26 10.54
N PRO A 150 17.66 -4.90 9.35
CA PRO A 150 16.52 -5.23 8.52
C PRO A 150 15.55 -6.16 9.27
N PRO A 151 14.23 -6.01 9.05
CA PRO A 151 13.25 -6.88 9.69
C PRO A 151 13.47 -8.35 9.31
N PRO A 152 13.03 -9.29 10.16
CA PRO A 152 13.21 -10.72 9.90
C PRO A 152 12.44 -11.17 8.64
N LYS A 153 12.99 -12.14 7.95
CA LYS A 153 12.25 -12.81 6.86
C LYS A 153 11.06 -13.56 7.43
N PRO A 154 9.87 -13.42 6.83
CA PRO A 154 8.71 -14.16 7.27
C PRO A 154 8.86 -15.67 7.02
N ASP A 155 8.40 -16.47 7.96
CA ASP A 155 8.33 -17.93 7.82
C ASP A 155 7.38 -18.32 6.66
N VAL A 156 7.65 -19.45 6.03
CA VAL A 156 6.81 -20.00 4.96
C VAL A 156 5.39 -20.29 5.44
N LYS A 157 5.23 -20.71 6.70
CA LYS A 157 3.90 -20.95 7.30
C LYS A 157 3.11 -19.65 7.45
N TRP A 158 3.79 -18.56 7.81
CA TRP A 158 3.16 -17.24 7.91
C TRP A 158 2.71 -16.73 6.54
N LYS A 159 3.57 -16.87 5.51
CA LYS A 159 3.20 -16.50 4.13
C LYS A 159 1.98 -17.30 3.63
N LYS A 160 1.91 -18.59 3.92
CA LYS A 160 0.76 -19.44 3.55
C LYS A 160 -0.52 -19.02 4.27
N LEU A 161 -0.43 -18.75 5.57
CA LEU A 161 -1.59 -18.33 6.35
C LEU A 161 -2.12 -16.98 5.91
N ILE A 162 -1.26 -15.96 5.77
CA ILE A 162 -1.68 -14.63 5.33
C ILE A 162 -2.25 -14.66 3.91
N GLU A 163 -1.72 -15.49 3.01
CA GLU A 163 -2.27 -15.66 1.66
C GLU A 163 -3.72 -16.16 1.71
N ALA A 164 -4.00 -17.19 2.51
CA ALA A 164 -5.37 -17.69 2.72
C ALA A 164 -6.28 -16.64 3.36
N MET A 165 -5.79 -15.94 4.39
CA MET A 165 -6.52 -14.86 5.05
C MET A 165 -6.90 -13.76 4.06
N THR A 166 -5.99 -13.36 3.19
CA THR A 166 -6.22 -12.27 2.24
C THR A 166 -7.20 -12.64 1.14
N GLU A 167 -7.22 -13.88 0.70
CA GLU A 167 -8.22 -14.35 -0.27
C GLU A 167 -9.64 -14.36 0.35
N ILE A 168 -9.78 -14.79 1.61
CA ILE A 168 -11.04 -14.76 2.34
C ILE A 168 -11.51 -13.30 2.53
N SER A 169 -10.61 -12.44 3.01
CA SER A 169 -10.90 -11.03 3.23
C SER A 169 -11.33 -10.32 1.96
N MET A 170 -10.61 -10.54 0.85
CA MET A 170 -10.92 -9.95 -0.44
C MET A 170 -12.28 -10.40 -0.98
N LYS A 171 -12.59 -11.69 -0.89
CA LYS A 171 -13.90 -12.22 -1.31
C LYS A 171 -15.04 -11.57 -0.53
N SER A 172 -14.92 -11.50 0.79
CA SER A 172 -15.92 -10.83 1.64
C SER A 172 -16.04 -9.34 1.30
N TYR A 173 -14.92 -8.63 1.15
CA TYR A 173 -14.90 -7.21 0.79
C TYR A 173 -15.58 -6.97 -0.56
N ARG A 174 -15.15 -7.66 -1.62
CA ARG A 174 -15.70 -7.47 -2.97
C ARG A 174 -17.15 -7.89 -3.07
N GLY A 175 -17.55 -9.00 -2.44
CA GLY A 175 -18.93 -9.45 -2.40
C GLY A 175 -19.88 -8.43 -1.79
N ASN A 176 -19.43 -7.66 -0.79
CA ASN A 176 -20.27 -6.61 -0.21
C ASN A 176 -20.26 -5.31 -1.02
N ILE A 177 -19.12 -4.92 -1.59
CA ILE A 177 -18.96 -3.59 -2.22
C ILE A 177 -19.27 -3.58 -3.70
N ASN A 178 -18.85 -4.61 -4.44
CA ASN A 178 -18.95 -4.62 -5.90
C ASN A 178 -20.21 -5.32 -6.43
N GLU A 179 -20.72 -6.31 -5.69
CA GLU A 179 -21.78 -7.21 -6.17
C GLU A 179 -23.17 -6.80 -5.69
N LYS A 180 -23.26 -5.99 -4.63
CA LYS A 180 -24.56 -5.54 -4.08
C LYS A 180 -24.91 -4.14 -4.56
N SER A 181 -25.90 -4.02 -5.42
CA SER A 181 -26.44 -2.73 -5.91
C SER A 181 -26.91 -1.82 -4.76
N ASP A 182 -27.47 -2.40 -3.71
CA ASP A 182 -27.95 -1.68 -2.53
C ASP A 182 -26.84 -1.03 -1.75
N PHE A 183 -25.63 -1.59 -1.74
CA PHE A 183 -24.48 -0.96 -1.12
C PHE A 183 -24.08 0.35 -1.81
N ILE A 184 -24.12 0.38 -3.14
CA ILE A 184 -23.84 1.60 -3.92
C ILE A 184 -24.90 2.65 -3.64
N ARG A 185 -26.17 2.26 -3.58
CA ARG A 185 -27.30 3.14 -3.24
C ARG A 185 -27.11 3.71 -1.83
N TYR A 186 -26.82 2.86 -0.85
CA TYR A 186 -26.52 3.28 0.53
C TYR A 186 -25.40 4.31 0.55
N PHE A 187 -24.24 3.98 -0.01
CA PHE A 187 -23.08 4.89 -0.07
C PHE A 187 -23.45 6.26 -0.63
N ARG A 188 -24.20 6.30 -1.73
CA ARG A 188 -24.60 7.54 -2.37
C ARG A 188 -25.60 8.36 -1.56
N THR A 189 -26.43 7.69 -0.77
CA THR A 189 -27.46 8.34 0.04
C THR A 189 -26.88 8.93 1.34
N VAL A 190 -26.01 8.17 2.01
CA VAL A 190 -25.54 8.55 3.35
C VAL A 190 -24.24 9.35 3.36
N THR A 191 -23.51 9.39 2.26
CA THR A 191 -22.23 10.12 2.21
C THR A 191 -22.30 11.37 1.34
N PRO A 192 -21.52 12.43 1.66
CA PRO A 192 -21.45 13.64 0.85
C PRO A 192 -20.53 13.48 -0.40
N HIS A 193 -20.48 12.29 -1.01
CA HIS A 193 -19.55 11.97 -2.10
C HIS A 193 -19.65 12.93 -3.29
N LYS A 194 -20.86 13.49 -3.57
CA LYS A 194 -21.05 14.46 -4.65
C LYS A 194 -20.34 15.78 -4.37
N ALA A 195 -20.41 16.27 -3.11
CA ALA A 195 -19.73 17.49 -2.70
C ALA A 195 -18.19 17.26 -2.70
N LEU A 196 -17.73 16.13 -2.15
CA LEU A 196 -16.32 15.77 -2.15
C LEU A 196 -15.74 15.64 -3.56
N GLY A 197 -16.55 15.17 -4.51
CA GLY A 197 -16.16 15.09 -5.92
C GLY A 197 -15.90 16.43 -6.60
N LYS A 198 -16.32 17.54 -6.00
CA LYS A 198 -16.06 18.90 -6.50
C LYS A 198 -14.82 19.56 -5.85
N LEU A 199 -14.29 18.99 -4.79
CA LEU A 199 -13.11 19.51 -4.11
C LEU A 199 -11.85 19.12 -4.87
N SER A 200 -10.94 20.08 -5.02
CA SER A 200 -9.61 19.87 -5.60
C SER A 200 -8.67 19.22 -4.55
N ILE A 201 -9.03 18.03 -4.08
CA ILE A 201 -8.22 17.26 -3.12
C ILE A 201 -7.38 16.22 -3.87
N GLY A 202 -6.07 16.33 -3.71
CA GLY A 202 -5.12 15.43 -4.35
C GLY A 202 -4.66 15.93 -5.73
N SER A 203 -3.65 15.26 -6.28
CA SER A 203 -2.98 15.63 -7.53
C SER A 203 -3.73 15.23 -8.82
N ARG A 204 -4.90 14.61 -8.72
CA ARG A 204 -5.65 14.06 -9.86
C ARG A 204 -7.13 14.45 -9.78
N PRO A 205 -7.83 14.55 -10.93
CA PRO A 205 -9.28 14.77 -10.94
C PRO A 205 -10.02 13.73 -10.10
N SER A 206 -11.06 14.15 -9.40
CA SER A 206 -11.84 13.30 -8.48
C SER A 206 -12.59 12.15 -9.14
N LYS A 207 -12.84 12.22 -10.46
CA LYS A 207 -13.53 11.19 -11.26
C LYS A 207 -12.67 10.72 -12.44
N ARG A 208 -12.73 9.43 -12.75
CA ARG A 208 -12.02 8.84 -13.92
C ARG A 208 -12.82 8.98 -15.23
N LYS A 209 -14.10 8.85 -15.21
CA LYS A 209 -15.10 9.03 -16.31
C LYS A 209 -16.50 9.09 -15.69
N ASN A 210 -17.49 9.49 -16.48
CA ASN A 210 -18.90 9.53 -16.03
C ASN A 210 -19.58 8.16 -15.86
N ILE A 211 -18.89 7.16 -15.36
CA ILE A 211 -19.47 5.84 -15.10
C ILE A 211 -19.91 5.79 -13.63
N ASP A 212 -21.16 5.46 -13.43
CA ASP A 212 -21.85 5.51 -12.14
C ASP A 212 -21.60 4.25 -11.27
N ASN A 213 -20.35 3.79 -11.21
CA ASN A 213 -19.98 2.67 -10.35
C ASN A 213 -18.85 3.06 -9.37
N ILE A 214 -18.64 2.26 -8.33
CA ILE A 214 -17.56 2.48 -7.34
C ILE A 214 -16.18 2.44 -8.00
N LYS A 215 -16.00 1.69 -9.08
CA LYS A 215 -14.72 1.60 -9.80
C LYS A 215 -14.31 2.92 -10.44
N SER A 216 -15.28 3.77 -10.82
CA SER A 216 -15.01 5.10 -11.39
C SER A 216 -14.61 6.12 -10.33
N LEU A 217 -14.96 5.91 -9.07
CA LEU A 217 -14.63 6.79 -7.97
C LEU A 217 -13.16 6.65 -7.59
N ARG A 218 -12.46 7.78 -7.43
CA ARG A 218 -11.08 7.79 -6.94
C ARG A 218 -11.02 7.38 -5.47
N ALA A 219 -9.89 6.85 -5.04
CA ALA A 219 -9.69 6.38 -3.67
C ALA A 219 -9.79 7.50 -2.63
N ILE A 220 -9.34 8.72 -2.94
CA ILE A 220 -9.43 9.86 -2.02
C ILE A 220 -10.89 10.23 -1.73
N PRO A 221 -11.74 10.55 -2.69
CA PRO A 221 -13.16 10.77 -2.45
C PRO A 221 -13.86 9.60 -1.75
N TRP A 222 -13.49 8.36 -2.07
CA TRP A 222 -14.00 7.16 -1.40
C TRP A 222 -13.72 7.16 0.11
N VAL A 223 -12.46 7.35 0.48
CA VAL A 223 -12.05 7.33 1.90
C VAL A 223 -12.67 8.50 2.65
N PHE A 224 -12.60 9.72 2.08
CA PHE A 224 -13.17 10.91 2.73
C PHE A 224 -14.68 10.83 2.90
N ALA A 225 -15.42 10.24 1.97
CA ALA A 225 -16.85 10.06 2.09
C ALA A 225 -17.23 9.27 3.35
N TRP A 226 -16.51 8.19 3.65
CA TRP A 226 -16.73 7.39 4.85
C TRP A 226 -16.35 8.12 6.13
N THR A 227 -15.26 8.88 6.12
CA THR A 227 -14.83 9.64 7.32
C THR A 227 -15.84 10.71 7.72
N GLN A 228 -16.59 11.29 6.76
CA GLN A 228 -17.62 12.29 7.07
C GLN A 228 -18.79 11.73 7.88
N ILE A 229 -19.07 10.46 7.75
CA ILE A 229 -20.12 9.77 8.53
C ILE A 229 -19.56 8.96 9.70
N ARG A 230 -18.26 9.12 9.99
CA ARG A 230 -17.53 8.41 11.06
C ARG A 230 -17.62 6.88 10.98
N LEU A 231 -17.77 6.34 9.80
CA LEU A 231 -17.81 4.91 9.54
C LEU A 231 -16.51 4.45 8.88
N PHE A 232 -15.74 3.62 9.57
CA PHE A 232 -14.48 3.07 9.09
C PHE A 232 -14.63 1.70 8.39
N LEU A 233 -15.79 1.45 7.83
CA LEU A 233 -16.13 0.20 7.15
C LEU A 233 -15.05 -0.30 6.17
N PRO A 234 -14.48 0.54 5.27
CA PRO A 234 -13.48 0.07 4.32
C PRO A 234 -12.20 -0.46 4.95
N ALA A 235 -11.89 -0.10 6.19
CA ALA A 235 -10.67 -0.55 6.88
C ALA A 235 -10.80 -1.99 7.43
N TRP A 236 -12.00 -2.38 7.84
CA TRP A 236 -12.24 -3.63 8.57
C TRP A 236 -13.05 -4.66 7.81
N LEU A 237 -13.77 -4.24 6.76
CA LEU A 237 -14.62 -5.13 5.98
C LEU A 237 -13.81 -6.29 5.39
N GLY A 238 -14.26 -7.51 5.69
CA GLY A 238 -13.61 -8.75 5.29
C GLY A 238 -12.48 -9.22 6.23
N THR A 239 -12.03 -8.39 7.17
CA THR A 239 -10.95 -8.77 8.10
C THR A 239 -11.43 -9.77 9.14
N THR A 240 -12.69 -9.65 9.60
CA THR A 240 -13.27 -10.54 10.60
C THR A 240 -13.31 -11.99 10.11
N GLU A 241 -13.74 -12.23 8.89
CA GLU A 241 -13.81 -13.57 8.29
C GLU A 241 -12.42 -14.19 8.17
N ALA A 242 -11.42 -13.38 7.79
CA ALA A 242 -10.04 -13.83 7.72
C ALA A 242 -9.46 -14.19 9.10
N LEU A 243 -9.75 -13.38 10.11
CA LEU A 243 -9.31 -13.64 11.49
C LEU A 243 -10.01 -14.86 12.09
N ASN A 244 -11.30 -15.05 11.86
CA ASN A 244 -12.03 -16.23 12.29
C ASN A 244 -11.43 -17.51 11.70
N TYR A 245 -11.09 -17.50 10.42
CA TYR A 245 -10.37 -18.62 9.78
C TYR A 245 -9.02 -18.89 10.45
N ALA A 246 -8.20 -17.85 10.66
CA ALA A 246 -6.88 -17.98 11.24
C ALA A 246 -6.90 -18.34 12.75
N SER A 247 -8.00 -18.04 13.45
CA SER A 247 -8.20 -18.38 14.87
C SER A 247 -8.63 -19.84 15.09
N SER A 248 -8.87 -20.61 14.02
CA SER A 248 -9.19 -22.04 14.12
C SER A 248 -8.07 -22.82 14.84
N LYS A 249 -8.41 -23.97 15.41
CA LYS A 249 -7.43 -24.83 16.14
C LYS A 249 -6.17 -25.12 15.31
N THR A 250 -6.31 -25.26 14.02
CA THR A 250 -5.21 -25.58 13.08
C THR A 250 -4.20 -24.44 12.96
N PHE A 251 -4.65 -23.19 12.92
CA PHE A 251 -3.79 -22.05 12.60
C PHE A 251 -3.50 -21.13 13.78
N LYS A 252 -4.19 -21.29 14.92
CA LYS A 252 -4.07 -20.40 16.09
C LYS A 252 -2.63 -20.20 16.56
N LYS A 253 -1.83 -21.28 16.62
CA LYS A 253 -0.41 -21.18 17.00
C LYS A 253 0.39 -20.35 16.00
N THR A 254 0.15 -20.54 14.70
CA THR A 254 0.82 -19.79 13.64
C THR A 254 0.42 -18.32 13.69
N LEU A 255 -0.86 -18.02 13.92
CA LEU A 255 -1.37 -16.65 14.05
C LEU A 255 -0.71 -15.90 15.22
N ILE A 256 -0.61 -16.53 16.41
CA ILE A 256 0.05 -15.96 17.58
C ILE A 256 1.55 -15.73 17.32
N ASP A 257 2.21 -16.67 16.61
CA ASP A 257 3.62 -16.55 16.28
C ASP A 257 3.87 -15.40 15.29
N MET A 258 2.99 -15.22 14.30
CA MET A 258 3.00 -14.08 13.37
C MET A 258 2.88 -12.74 14.09
N GLU A 259 1.90 -12.63 14.98
CA GLU A 259 1.66 -11.41 15.76
C GLU A 259 2.90 -11.03 16.60
N LYS A 260 3.52 -12.01 17.26
CA LYS A 260 4.69 -11.75 18.12
C LYS A 260 5.98 -11.45 17.38
N LYS A 261 6.19 -12.04 16.21
CA LYS A 261 7.52 -12.09 15.56
C LYS A 261 7.58 -11.39 14.21
N TRP A 262 6.45 -11.08 13.60
CA TRP A 262 6.44 -10.48 12.28
C TRP A 262 5.94 -9.03 12.31
N PRO A 263 6.83 -8.03 12.24
CA PRO A 263 6.45 -6.62 12.32
C PRO A 263 5.45 -6.14 11.26
N PHE A 264 5.34 -6.85 10.15
CA PHE A 264 4.30 -6.58 9.15
C PHE A 264 2.90 -6.91 9.66
N PHE A 265 2.77 -7.96 10.46
CA PHE A 265 1.48 -8.48 10.89
C PHE A 265 1.03 -7.88 12.25
N ASN A 266 1.97 -7.50 13.08
CA ASN A 266 1.77 -6.87 14.39
C ASN A 266 1.10 -5.48 14.31
#